data_0b88b6daa4c27d5ba0e4029d3170e689
#
_entry.id   0b88b6daa4c27d5ba0e4029d3170e689
#
_cell.length_a   1.000
_cell.length_b   1.000
_cell.length_c   1.000
_cell.angle_alpha   90.00
_cell.angle_beta   90.00
_cell.angle_gamma   90.00
#
_symmetry.space_group_name_H-M   'P 1'
#
loop_
_entity.id
_entity.type
_entity.pdbx_description
1 polymer ?
#
loop_
_entity_poly.entity_id
_entity_poly.type
_entity_poly.pdbx_seq_one_letter_code
_entity_poly.pdbx_strand_id
1 'polypeptide(L)'
;MKICITKTIVSRADNRILSIFLQEEAYGDYNDLNLLSSVTYDSKTGKKIALSDIMNLNFDFDKIYSDFTLDTLIKDPDKFKSRVKSMIADEASGKNDYTADQMIAWTLGYNGVSIFTPVEVTEDSVSYTKLIQFDIPYSKYPELYNKKYVA
;
A
#
# COMPACT_ATOMS: atom_id res chain seq x y z
N MET A 1 -12.03 -25.42 12.76
CA MET A 1 -10.66 -25.02 13.17
C MET A 1 -10.36 -23.67 12.58
N LYS A 2 -9.86 -22.76 13.36
CA LYS A 2 -9.51 -21.42 12.91
C LYS A 2 -7.98 -21.33 12.74
N ILE A 3 -7.52 -21.03 11.53
CA ILE A 3 -6.10 -20.84 11.23
C ILE A 3 -5.88 -19.36 11.01
N CYS A 4 -4.93 -18.77 11.75
CA CYS A 4 -4.51 -17.39 11.58
C CYS A 4 -3.05 -17.37 11.11
N ILE A 5 -2.80 -16.66 10.00
CA ILE A 5 -1.48 -16.45 9.47
C ILE A 5 -1.19 -14.94 9.52
N THR A 6 -0.07 -14.58 10.11
CA THR A 6 0.39 -13.19 10.16
C THR A 6 1.67 -13.06 9.35
N LYS A 7 1.70 -12.12 8.41
CA LYS A 7 2.88 -11.75 7.64
C LYS A 7 3.28 -10.31 7.98
N THR A 8 4.51 -10.13 8.40
CA THR A 8 5.06 -8.81 8.69
C THR A 8 6.21 -8.51 7.72
N ILE A 9 6.16 -7.35 7.09
CA ILE A 9 7.24 -6.84 6.24
C ILE A 9 7.73 -5.53 6.85
N VAL A 10 9.01 -5.46 7.16
CA VAL A 10 9.67 -4.23 7.54
C VAL A 10 10.23 -3.60 6.27
N SER A 11 9.54 -2.58 5.76
CA SER A 11 9.94 -1.92 4.51
C SER A 11 11.12 -0.99 4.70
N ARG A 12 11.22 -0.40 5.88
CA ARG A 12 12.34 0.48 6.25
C ARG A 12 12.50 0.52 7.76
N ALA A 13 13.74 0.41 8.21
CA ALA A 13 14.11 0.57 9.61
C ALA A 13 15.50 1.25 9.67
N ASP A 14 15.51 2.54 9.93
CA ASP A 14 16.73 3.32 10.10
C ASP A 14 16.56 4.37 11.22
N ASN A 15 17.53 5.25 11.39
CA ASN A 15 17.49 6.27 12.43
C ASN A 15 16.48 7.41 12.16
N ARG A 16 15.79 7.39 11.04
CA ARG A 16 14.78 8.38 10.68
C ARG A 16 13.37 7.78 10.60
N ILE A 17 13.25 6.59 10.01
CA ILE A 17 11.98 5.98 9.65
C ILE A 17 11.92 4.54 10.10
N LEU A 18 10.76 4.16 10.68
CA LEU A 18 10.32 2.78 10.84
C LEU A 18 9.00 2.63 10.08
N SER A 19 8.98 1.81 9.03
CA SER A 19 7.78 1.54 8.24
C SER A 19 7.54 0.05 8.12
N ILE A 20 6.35 -0.38 8.56
CA ILE A 20 5.98 -1.79 8.69
C ILE A 20 4.64 -2.03 8.01
N PHE A 21 4.57 -3.11 7.26
CA PHE A 21 3.34 -3.68 6.70
C PHE A 21 2.98 -4.95 7.46
N LEU A 22 1.70 -5.12 7.77
CA LEU A 22 1.14 -6.28 8.41
C LEU A 22 -0.03 -6.83 7.61
N GLN A 23 0.00 -8.12 7.32
CA GLN A 23 -1.11 -8.86 6.76
C GLN A 23 -1.54 -9.94 7.74
N GLU A 24 -2.83 -9.94 8.07
CA GLU A 24 -3.46 -10.98 8.88
C GLU A 24 -4.48 -11.73 8.05
N GLU A 25 -4.31 -13.03 7.93
CA GLU A 25 -5.22 -13.91 7.24
C GLU A 25 -5.83 -14.88 8.25
N ALA A 26 -7.14 -14.98 8.29
CA ALA A 26 -7.86 -15.94 9.10
C ALA A 26 -8.76 -16.81 8.22
N TYR A 27 -8.58 -18.10 8.33
CA TYR A 27 -9.37 -19.11 7.64
C TYR A 27 -10.25 -19.83 8.66
N GLY A 28 -11.55 -19.94 8.39
CA GLY A 28 -12.50 -20.57 9.29
C GLY A 28 -13.73 -21.10 8.58
N ASP A 29 -14.57 -21.81 9.32
CA ASP A 29 -15.72 -22.55 8.78
C ASP A 29 -16.79 -21.66 8.12
N TYR A 30 -16.76 -20.34 8.33
CA TYR A 30 -17.80 -19.43 7.85
C TYR A 30 -17.33 -18.20 7.08
N ASN A 31 -16.13 -17.68 7.33
CA ASN A 31 -15.61 -16.50 6.61
C ASN A 31 -14.08 -16.47 6.67
N ASP A 32 -13.48 -16.26 5.52
CA ASP A 32 -12.08 -15.92 5.42
C ASP A 32 -11.91 -14.41 5.64
N LEU A 33 -10.96 -14.05 6.49
CA LEU A 33 -10.62 -12.67 6.79
C LEU A 33 -9.22 -12.38 6.28
N ASN A 34 -9.08 -11.30 5.51
CA ASN A 34 -7.79 -10.79 5.09
C ASN A 34 -7.71 -9.30 5.47
N LEU A 35 -6.90 -8.99 6.46
CA LEU A 35 -6.70 -7.64 6.95
C LEU A 35 -5.31 -7.15 6.61
N LEU A 36 -5.24 -5.98 5.99
CA LEU A 36 -4.00 -5.27 5.74
C LEU A 36 -3.92 -4.06 6.65
N SER A 37 -2.76 -3.85 7.24
CA SER A 37 -2.45 -2.64 7.98
C SER A 37 -1.00 -2.23 7.76
N SER A 38 -0.71 -0.97 7.99
CA SER A 38 0.65 -0.45 7.95
C SER A 38 0.80 0.70 8.92
N VAL A 39 2.01 0.90 9.37
CA VAL A 39 2.38 2.04 10.21
C VAL A 39 3.74 2.57 9.77
N THR A 40 3.85 3.89 9.78
CA THR A 40 5.12 4.56 9.51
C THR A 40 5.36 5.59 10.63
N TYR A 41 6.51 5.46 11.27
CA TYR A 41 6.90 6.30 12.39
C TYR A 41 8.21 7.03 12.12
N ASP A 42 8.31 8.22 12.67
CA ASP A 42 9.60 8.87 12.88
C ASP A 42 10.35 8.13 14.00
N SER A 43 11.50 7.55 13.66
CA SER A 43 12.28 6.71 14.61
C SER A 43 12.84 7.49 15.79
N LYS A 44 13.02 8.81 15.66
CA LYS A 44 13.55 9.65 16.74
C LYS A 44 12.49 10.11 17.72
N THR A 45 11.30 10.43 17.21
CA THR A 45 10.22 11.02 18.01
C THR A 45 9.14 10.02 18.38
N GLY A 46 9.05 8.89 17.70
CA GLY A 46 7.96 7.91 17.82
C GLY A 46 6.63 8.41 17.27
N LYS A 47 6.62 9.56 16.61
CA LYS A 47 5.39 10.10 16.00
C LYS A 47 5.03 9.37 14.72
N LYS A 48 3.74 9.09 14.57
CA LYS A 48 3.19 8.55 13.33
C LYS A 48 3.35 9.56 12.20
N ILE A 49 3.76 9.09 11.03
CA ILE A 49 3.92 9.88 9.82
C ILE A 49 2.77 9.52 8.87
N ALA A 50 2.04 10.50 8.39
CA ALA A 50 0.99 10.32 7.39
C ALA A 50 1.59 10.31 5.98
N LEU A 51 0.89 9.71 5.03
CA LEU A 51 1.31 9.71 3.63
C LEU A 51 1.43 11.14 3.07
N SER A 52 0.54 12.04 3.49
CA SER A 52 0.58 13.46 3.13
C SER A 52 1.82 14.21 3.64
N ASP A 53 2.48 13.70 4.68
CA ASP A 53 3.76 14.27 5.14
C ASP A 53 4.93 13.86 4.24
N ILE A 54 4.81 12.70 3.58
CA ILE A 54 5.84 12.08 2.75
C ILE A 54 5.74 12.54 1.31
N MET A 55 4.53 12.65 0.78
CA MET A 55 4.24 12.93 -0.62
C MET A 55 3.22 14.05 -0.79
N ASN A 56 3.37 14.82 -1.86
CA ASN A 56 2.26 15.62 -2.35
C ASN A 56 1.22 14.68 -2.98
N LEU A 57 0.03 14.61 -2.39
CA LEU A 57 -1.04 13.69 -2.81
C LEU A 57 -1.92 14.27 -3.94
N ASN A 58 -1.64 15.48 -4.40
CA ASN A 58 -2.31 16.09 -5.55
C ASN A 58 -1.57 15.75 -6.85
N PHE A 59 -1.66 14.51 -7.29
CA PHE A 59 -1.07 14.02 -8.52
C PHE A 59 -2.03 13.16 -9.31
N ASP A 60 -1.76 12.98 -10.60
CA ASP A 60 -2.54 12.11 -11.48
C ASP A 60 -2.05 10.66 -11.34
N PHE A 61 -2.80 9.85 -10.58
CA PHE A 61 -2.48 8.45 -10.38
C PHE A 61 -2.55 7.63 -11.69
N ASP A 62 -3.47 7.96 -12.59
CA ASP A 62 -3.60 7.25 -13.87
C ASP A 62 -2.33 7.35 -14.71
N LYS A 63 -1.66 8.50 -14.65
CA LYS A 63 -0.38 8.70 -15.33
C LYS A 63 0.72 7.82 -14.72
N ILE A 64 0.80 7.72 -13.40
CA ILE A 64 1.76 6.85 -12.72
C ILE A 64 1.46 5.39 -13.02
N TYR A 65 0.19 5.00 -12.98
CA TYR A 65 -0.25 3.65 -13.27
C TYR A 65 0.08 3.21 -14.70
N SER A 66 -0.02 4.11 -15.68
CA SER A 66 0.31 3.80 -17.08
C SER A 66 1.77 3.39 -17.30
N ASP A 67 2.66 3.80 -16.40
CA ASP A 67 4.08 3.43 -16.42
C ASP A 67 4.34 2.05 -15.77
N PHE A 68 3.32 1.42 -15.23
CA PHE A 68 3.42 0.16 -14.50
C PHE A 68 3.08 -1.02 -15.42
N THR A 69 3.93 -2.05 -15.44
CA THR A 69 3.87 -3.13 -16.43
C THR A 69 2.97 -4.32 -16.07
N LEU A 70 2.27 -4.28 -14.90
CA LEU A 70 1.40 -5.37 -14.44
C LEU A 70 -0.04 -5.30 -14.95
N ASP A 71 -0.37 -4.35 -15.81
CA ASP A 71 -1.73 -4.11 -16.30
C ASP A 71 -2.36 -5.34 -16.96
N THR A 72 -1.55 -6.16 -17.64
CA THR A 72 -2.03 -7.35 -18.36
C THR A 72 -2.49 -8.50 -17.45
N LEU A 73 -2.08 -8.49 -16.18
CA LEU A 73 -2.40 -9.56 -15.22
C LEU A 73 -3.60 -9.23 -14.34
N ILE A 74 -3.89 -7.95 -14.12
CA ILE A 74 -4.99 -7.49 -13.28
C ILE A 74 -6.30 -7.63 -14.06
N LYS A 75 -7.24 -8.41 -13.51
CA LYS A 75 -8.53 -8.67 -14.16
C LYS A 75 -9.40 -7.43 -14.28
N ASP A 76 -9.38 -6.56 -13.28
CA ASP A 76 -10.15 -5.31 -13.24
C ASP A 76 -9.24 -4.13 -12.85
N PRO A 77 -8.55 -3.53 -13.83
CA PRO A 77 -7.67 -2.39 -13.58
C PRO A 77 -8.40 -1.17 -13.01
N ASP A 78 -9.63 -0.93 -13.42
CA ASP A 78 -10.40 0.24 -12.97
C ASP A 78 -10.76 0.12 -11.49
N LYS A 79 -11.09 -1.08 -11.02
CA LYS A 79 -11.32 -1.36 -9.60
C LYS A 79 -10.05 -1.15 -8.77
N PHE A 80 -8.91 -1.59 -9.26
CA PHE A 80 -7.61 -1.37 -8.62
C PHE A 80 -7.31 0.14 -8.51
N LYS A 81 -7.40 0.87 -9.63
CA LYS A 81 -7.17 2.32 -9.66
C LYS A 81 -8.10 3.08 -8.72
N SER A 82 -9.38 2.73 -8.73
CA SER A 82 -10.39 3.34 -7.86
C SER A 82 -10.07 3.15 -6.38
N ARG A 83 -9.63 1.96 -5.99
CA ARG A 83 -9.23 1.65 -4.61
C ARG A 83 -8.02 2.48 -4.18
N VAL A 84 -7.00 2.58 -5.02
CA VAL A 84 -5.81 3.39 -4.72
C VAL A 84 -6.15 4.88 -4.65
N LYS A 85 -6.94 5.40 -5.58
CA LYS A 85 -7.39 6.80 -5.57
C LYS A 85 -8.21 7.14 -4.32
N SER A 86 -9.07 6.22 -3.88
CA SER A 86 -9.84 6.37 -2.65
C SER A 86 -8.95 6.44 -1.42
N MET A 87 -7.93 5.59 -1.32
CA MET A 87 -6.94 5.64 -0.25
C MET A 87 -6.18 6.97 -0.24
N ILE A 88 -5.72 7.42 -1.39
CA ILE A 88 -5.00 8.70 -1.53
C ILE A 88 -5.89 9.86 -1.09
N ALA A 89 -7.16 9.86 -1.48
CA ALA A 89 -8.11 10.89 -1.07
C ALA A 89 -8.36 10.89 0.44
N ASP A 90 -8.48 9.72 1.06
CA ASP A 90 -8.64 9.59 2.50
C ASP A 90 -7.40 10.07 3.26
N GLU A 91 -6.21 9.71 2.80
CA GLU A 91 -4.96 10.22 3.36
C GLU A 91 -4.83 11.74 3.22
N ALA A 92 -5.20 12.31 2.08
CA ALA A 92 -5.17 13.75 1.84
C ALA A 92 -6.15 14.51 2.74
N SER A 93 -7.28 13.90 3.12
CA SER A 93 -8.29 14.50 4.02
C SER A 93 -8.00 14.26 5.52
N GLY A 94 -6.92 13.55 5.85
CA GLY A 94 -6.56 13.21 7.23
C GLY A 94 -7.40 12.08 7.83
N LYS A 95 -8.17 11.37 7.03
CA LYS A 95 -8.89 10.15 7.45
C LYS A 95 -7.94 8.98 7.47
N ASN A 96 -7.42 8.64 8.63
CA ASN A 96 -6.49 7.54 8.83
C ASN A 96 -7.16 6.24 9.31
N ASP A 97 -8.49 6.23 9.39
CA ASP A 97 -9.26 5.08 9.81
C ASP A 97 -9.62 4.24 8.58
N TYR A 98 -8.70 3.37 8.18
CA TYR A 98 -9.03 2.34 7.20
C TYR A 98 -9.97 1.33 7.86
N THR A 99 -11.19 1.27 7.36
CA THR A 99 -12.10 0.20 7.74
C THR A 99 -11.59 -1.13 7.16
N ALA A 100 -11.95 -2.24 7.79
CA ALA A 100 -11.57 -3.59 7.36
C ALA A 100 -11.94 -3.90 5.88
N ASP A 101 -12.83 -3.11 5.28
CA ASP A 101 -13.27 -3.26 3.89
C ASP A 101 -12.31 -2.64 2.87
N GLN A 102 -11.34 -1.85 3.30
CA GLN A 102 -10.49 -1.15 2.34
C GLN A 102 -9.29 -1.95 1.85
N MET A 103 -8.92 -3.04 2.48
CA MET A 103 -7.90 -4.01 2.05
C MET A 103 -6.74 -3.37 1.27
N ILE A 104 -6.21 -2.29 1.77
CA ILE A 104 -5.13 -1.52 1.16
C ILE A 104 -4.25 -0.92 2.24
N ALA A 105 -2.95 -0.94 2.02
CA ALA A 105 -1.97 -0.36 2.92
C ALA A 105 -0.80 0.22 2.13
N TRP A 106 -0.05 1.11 2.74
CA TRP A 106 1.15 1.68 2.15
C TRP A 106 2.31 1.66 3.15
N THR A 107 3.52 1.61 2.63
CA THR A 107 4.75 1.73 3.41
C THR A 107 5.71 2.69 2.74
N LEU A 108 6.66 3.22 3.51
CA LEU A 108 7.79 3.95 2.99
C LEU A 108 9.05 3.09 3.06
N GLY A 109 9.52 2.66 1.90
CA GLY A 109 10.82 1.98 1.75
C GLY A 109 11.97 2.94 1.48
N TYR A 110 13.14 2.38 1.21
CA TYR A 110 14.32 3.19 0.84
C TYR A 110 14.19 3.83 -0.55
N ASN A 111 13.42 3.23 -1.44
CA ASN A 111 13.24 3.68 -2.82
C ASN A 111 11.99 4.52 -3.05
N GLY A 112 11.13 4.65 -2.05
CA GLY A 112 9.85 5.36 -2.15
C GLY A 112 8.71 4.63 -1.48
N VAL A 113 7.50 5.07 -1.80
CA VAL A 113 6.26 4.51 -1.27
C VAL A 113 5.88 3.23 -2.04
N SER A 114 5.45 2.22 -1.30
CA SER A 114 4.84 0.99 -1.83
C SER A 114 3.41 0.89 -1.35
N ILE A 115 2.50 0.55 -2.25
CA ILE A 115 1.08 0.34 -1.97
C ILE A 115 0.78 -1.15 -2.12
N PHE A 116 0.12 -1.73 -1.12
CA PHE A 116 -0.24 -3.14 -1.09
C PHE A 116 -1.75 -3.29 -1.12
N THR A 117 -2.27 -4.09 -2.01
CA THR A 117 -3.69 -4.42 -2.08
C THR A 117 -3.89 -5.78 -2.77
N PRO A 118 -4.82 -6.62 -2.29
CA PRO A 118 -5.20 -7.83 -3.01
C PRO A 118 -6.01 -7.47 -4.25
N VAL A 119 -5.69 -8.11 -5.36
CA VAL A 119 -6.41 -7.97 -6.62
C VAL A 119 -6.67 -9.34 -7.23
N GLU A 120 -7.71 -9.43 -8.04
CA GLU A 120 -7.95 -10.60 -8.86
C GLU A 120 -7.07 -10.53 -10.11
N VAL A 121 -6.30 -11.59 -10.32
CA VAL A 121 -5.42 -11.75 -11.48
C VAL A 121 -5.81 -12.99 -12.27
N THR A 122 -5.54 -13.00 -13.56
CA THR A 122 -5.76 -14.14 -14.44
C THR A 122 -4.44 -14.56 -15.06
N GLU A 123 -4.04 -15.81 -14.80
CA GLU A 123 -2.86 -16.46 -15.39
C GLU A 123 -3.28 -17.83 -15.93
N ASP A 124 -2.90 -18.16 -17.16
CA ASP A 124 -3.17 -19.45 -17.80
C ASP A 124 -4.65 -19.88 -17.70
N SER A 125 -5.59 -18.95 -17.92
CA SER A 125 -7.03 -19.14 -17.81
C SER A 125 -7.55 -19.44 -16.39
N VAL A 126 -6.72 -19.25 -15.37
CA VAL A 126 -7.09 -19.39 -13.95
C VAL A 126 -7.12 -18.03 -13.30
N SER A 127 -8.22 -17.72 -12.60
CA SER A 127 -8.36 -16.49 -11.82
C SER A 127 -8.15 -16.78 -10.34
N TYR A 128 -7.36 -15.96 -9.68
CA TYR A 128 -7.12 -16.03 -8.24
C TYR A 128 -6.81 -14.66 -7.66
N THR A 129 -6.92 -14.53 -6.35
CA THR A 129 -6.57 -13.30 -5.63
C THR A 129 -5.09 -13.31 -5.26
N LYS A 130 -4.40 -12.21 -5.60
CA LYS A 130 -2.98 -12.01 -5.31
C LYS A 130 -2.76 -10.67 -4.65
N LEU A 131 -1.92 -10.64 -3.61
CA LEU A 131 -1.44 -9.39 -3.04
C LEU A 131 -0.45 -8.75 -4.00
N ILE A 132 -0.77 -7.56 -4.49
CA ILE A 132 0.11 -6.77 -5.36
C ILE A 132 0.79 -5.69 -4.57
N GLN A 133 2.07 -5.49 -4.84
CA GLN A 133 2.86 -4.35 -4.41
C GLN A 133 3.04 -3.40 -5.59
N PHE A 134 2.52 -2.19 -5.45
CA PHE A 134 2.66 -1.12 -6.42
C PHE A 134 3.63 -0.07 -5.88
N ASP A 135 4.75 0.12 -6.56
CA ASP A 135 5.80 1.05 -6.12
C ASP A 135 5.72 2.38 -6.85
N ILE A 136 5.90 3.46 -6.11
CA ILE A 136 6.07 4.82 -6.64
C ILE A 136 7.51 5.26 -6.34
N PRO A 137 8.47 4.94 -7.23
CA PRO A 137 9.88 5.17 -6.94
C PRO A 137 10.23 6.66 -6.84
N TYR A 138 10.98 7.02 -5.82
CA TYR A 138 11.52 8.39 -5.67
C TYR A 138 12.40 8.78 -6.87
N SER A 139 13.19 7.85 -7.39
CA SER A 139 14.07 8.11 -8.53
C SER A 139 13.32 8.50 -9.80
N LYS A 140 12.07 8.04 -9.96
CA LYS A 140 11.24 8.32 -11.13
C LYS A 140 10.32 9.52 -10.94
N TYR A 141 9.85 9.74 -9.70
CA TYR A 141 8.90 10.80 -9.35
C TYR A 141 9.38 11.65 -8.17
N PRO A 142 10.62 12.23 -8.27
CA PRO A 142 11.20 12.96 -7.14
C PRO A 142 10.39 14.20 -6.74
N GLU A 143 9.66 14.80 -7.67
CA GLU A 143 8.83 15.99 -7.43
C GLU A 143 7.64 15.73 -6.53
N LEU A 144 7.23 14.47 -6.37
CA LEU A 144 6.12 14.10 -5.48
C LEU A 144 6.52 14.03 -4.02
N TYR A 145 7.81 13.86 -3.72
CA TYR A 145 8.29 13.53 -2.39
C TYR A 145 8.80 14.72 -1.60
N ASN A 146 8.53 14.69 -0.30
CA ASN A 146 9.23 15.53 0.66
C ASN A 146 10.65 14.94 0.88
N LYS A 147 11.67 15.68 0.49
CA LYS A 147 13.08 15.26 0.56
C LYS A 147 13.53 14.86 1.97
N LYS A 148 12.87 15.37 3.00
CA LYS A 148 13.17 15.01 4.40
C LYS A 148 13.11 13.50 4.64
N TYR A 149 12.24 12.77 3.93
CA TYR A 149 12.00 11.35 4.19
C TYR A 149 12.66 10.40 3.20
N VAL A 150 13.10 10.86 2.04
CA VAL A 150 13.57 10.00 0.95
C VAL A 150 15.04 10.22 0.55
N ALA A 151 15.71 11.14 1.15
CA ALA A 151 17.12 11.38 0.87
C ALA A 151 18.05 10.45 1.64
#